data_f4f6d8df33f9b0eaae2eba91efc77270
#
_entry.id   f4f6d8df33f9b0eaae2eba91efc77270
#
_cell.length_a   1.000
_cell.length_b   1.000
_cell.length_c   1.000
_cell.angle_alpha   90.00
_cell.angle_beta   90.00
_cell.angle_gamma   90.00
#
_symmetry.space_group_name_H-M   'P 1'
#
loop_
_entity.id
_entity.type
_entity.pdbx_description
1 polymer ?
#
loop_
_entity_poly.entity_id
_entity_poly.type
_entity_poly.pdbx_seq_one_letter_code
_entity_poly.pdbx_strand_id
1 'polypeptide(L)'
;MNDGFIFFIVLGEAGITMDTNSLEKIAKDLVAPGKGVLAADESNGTMSKRLEAVGIEPSEENRRKYRVNLFSSENYEKAISGVILYDETIRQKMDDGTHITQSMINRGIYPGIKVDTGTIDFEGHEGERITEGLDGLKERCQEYFEMGARFAKWRAVIFIDNEKPSDSCINENAQSLAKYARICQECGLVPIIEPEVLMDGTHSAERCLEVTSKVLATTFAECEKNEVYLPGVLLKPNMIISGNMNDDKISRKQVAEMTVKCLSENVPSEVPGIVFLSGGQSDEDATAHLNIMNRMDKKHPWELSYSYGRALQASALKQWARGSPESSQLEFLKRAEMNHKARYGEWDVELEN
;
A
#
# COMPACT_ATOMS: atom_id res chain seq x y z
N MET A 1 -4.09 4.66 -34.09
CA MET A 1 -2.91 3.83 -34.42
C MET A 1 -2.50 3.15 -33.13
N ASN A 2 -2.69 1.82 -33.10
CA ASN A 2 -2.44 1.01 -31.91
C ASN A 2 -0.94 0.76 -31.80
N ASP A 3 -0.28 1.43 -30.87
CA ASP A 3 1.06 1.02 -30.44
C ASP A 3 0.88 -0.12 -29.44
N GLY A 4 0.87 -1.33 -29.98
CA GLY A 4 0.87 -2.56 -29.20
C GLY A 4 2.22 -2.66 -28.47
N PHE A 5 2.16 -2.72 -27.14
CA PHE A 5 3.29 -3.03 -26.31
C PHE A 5 3.73 -4.48 -26.57
N ILE A 6 4.74 -4.65 -27.42
CA ILE A 6 5.43 -5.93 -27.61
C ILE A 6 6.61 -5.94 -26.66
N PHE A 7 6.48 -6.68 -25.56
CA PHE A 7 7.61 -7.00 -24.70
C PHE A 7 8.43 -8.14 -25.33
N PHE A 8 9.63 -7.83 -25.82
CA PHE A 8 10.61 -8.85 -26.14
C PHE A 8 11.32 -9.33 -24.87
N ILE A 9 11.05 -10.57 -24.48
CA ILE A 9 11.92 -11.27 -23.54
C ILE A 9 13.10 -11.78 -24.36
N VAL A 10 14.27 -11.17 -24.18
CA VAL A 10 15.52 -11.71 -24.70
C VAL A 10 16.00 -12.76 -23.71
N LEU A 11 15.75 -14.02 -24.00
CA LEU A 11 16.36 -15.15 -23.31
C LEU A 11 17.77 -15.32 -23.85
N GLY A 12 18.73 -14.70 -23.19
CA GLY A 12 20.17 -14.96 -23.39
C GLY A 12 20.74 -15.57 -22.12
N GLU A 13 21.69 -16.50 -22.26
CA GLU A 13 22.47 -17.07 -21.14
C GLU A 13 23.45 -16.03 -20.54
N ALA A 14 22.92 -14.91 -20.05
CA ALA A 14 23.59 -13.93 -19.22
C ALA A 14 22.51 -13.39 -18.29
N GLY A 15 22.81 -13.33 -16.99
CA GLY A 15 21.85 -13.06 -15.91
C GLY A 15 20.77 -12.05 -16.26
N ILE A 16 19.55 -12.28 -15.79
CA ILE A 16 18.38 -11.41 -16.00
C ILE A 16 18.79 -9.99 -15.64
N THR A 17 18.98 -9.15 -16.65
CA THR A 17 19.28 -7.72 -16.43
C THR A 17 17.98 -7.05 -16.00
N MET A 18 17.98 -6.53 -14.77
CA MET A 18 16.86 -5.78 -14.23
C MET A 18 16.55 -4.57 -15.13
N ASP A 19 15.31 -4.48 -15.64
CA ASP A 19 14.87 -3.33 -16.45
C ASP A 19 14.53 -2.13 -15.54
N THR A 20 15.57 -1.39 -15.18
CA THR A 20 15.44 -0.22 -14.30
C THR A 20 14.57 0.89 -14.90
N ASN A 21 14.54 1.04 -16.22
CA ASN A 21 13.70 2.05 -16.88
C ASN A 21 12.21 1.74 -16.71
N SER A 22 11.83 0.46 -16.86
CA SER A 22 10.45 0.02 -16.64
C SER A 22 10.03 0.19 -15.19
N LEU A 23 10.90 -0.20 -14.23
CA LEU A 23 10.64 -0.04 -12.80
C LEU A 23 10.42 1.43 -12.42
N GLU A 24 11.31 2.31 -12.87
CA GLU A 24 11.21 3.75 -12.58
C GLU A 24 9.94 4.36 -13.18
N LYS A 25 9.60 3.99 -14.42
CA LYS A 25 8.37 4.45 -15.07
C LYS A 25 7.14 4.02 -14.28
N ILE A 26 7.03 2.73 -13.93
CA ILE A 26 5.87 2.21 -13.19
C ILE A 26 5.77 2.85 -11.81
N ALA A 27 6.89 3.01 -11.09
CA ALA A 27 6.90 3.66 -9.78
C ALA A 27 6.38 5.11 -9.85
N LYS A 28 6.79 5.88 -10.86
CA LYS A 28 6.30 7.25 -11.11
C LYS A 28 4.82 7.27 -11.50
N ASP A 29 4.40 6.36 -12.37
CA ASP A 29 3.00 6.27 -12.80
C ASP A 29 2.06 5.93 -11.63
N LEU A 30 2.50 5.10 -10.69
CA LEU A 30 1.72 4.74 -9.51
C LEU A 30 1.43 5.95 -8.59
N VAL A 31 2.31 6.94 -8.58
CA VAL A 31 2.14 8.19 -7.82
C VAL A 31 1.89 9.40 -8.71
N ALA A 32 1.42 9.18 -9.93
CA ALA A 32 1.08 10.25 -10.85
C ALA A 32 0.15 11.29 -10.21
N PRO A 33 0.15 12.56 -10.67
CA PRO A 33 -0.67 13.62 -10.09
C PRO A 33 -2.13 13.21 -9.89
N GLY A 34 -2.67 13.45 -8.69
CA GLY A 34 -4.05 13.15 -8.33
C GLY A 34 -4.34 11.65 -8.10
N LYS A 35 -3.39 10.77 -8.32
CA LYS A 35 -3.62 9.31 -8.22
C LYS A 35 -2.99 8.68 -6.97
N GLY A 36 -3.55 7.55 -6.58
CA GLY A 36 -3.02 6.68 -5.53
C GLY A 36 -3.35 5.23 -5.79
N VAL A 37 -3.10 4.38 -4.83
CA VAL A 37 -3.24 2.93 -4.92
C VAL A 37 -4.39 2.44 -4.06
N LEU A 38 -5.28 1.62 -4.62
CA LEU A 38 -6.27 0.88 -3.84
C LEU A 38 -5.62 -0.37 -3.24
N ALA A 39 -5.64 -0.50 -1.92
CA ALA A 39 -5.28 -1.72 -1.23
C ALA A 39 -6.52 -2.63 -1.08
N ALA A 40 -6.63 -3.63 -1.97
CA ALA A 40 -7.67 -4.65 -1.97
C ALA A 40 -7.06 -6.06 -1.76
N ASP A 41 -6.01 -6.10 -0.94
CA ASP A 41 -5.14 -7.26 -0.72
C ASP A 41 -5.39 -7.96 0.61
N GLU A 42 -6.54 -7.73 1.22
CA GLU A 42 -6.93 -8.47 2.42
C GLU A 42 -6.84 -9.98 2.17
N SER A 43 -6.13 -10.68 3.06
CA SER A 43 -6.12 -12.15 3.04
C SER A 43 -7.54 -12.71 3.16
N ASN A 44 -7.74 -13.96 2.72
CA ASN A 44 -9.05 -14.60 2.84
C ASN A 44 -9.61 -14.53 4.27
N GLY A 45 -8.76 -14.74 5.28
CA GLY A 45 -9.16 -14.64 6.68
C GLY A 45 -9.56 -13.21 7.10
N THR A 46 -8.82 -12.20 6.65
CA THR A 46 -9.15 -10.80 6.93
C THR A 46 -10.43 -10.37 6.22
N MET A 47 -10.58 -10.72 4.94
CA MET A 47 -11.78 -10.36 4.19
C MET A 47 -13.01 -11.11 4.72
N SER A 48 -12.87 -12.37 5.10
CA SER A 48 -13.93 -13.15 5.74
C SER A 48 -14.45 -12.46 7.00
N LYS A 49 -13.56 -12.04 7.90
CA LYS A 49 -13.96 -11.29 9.11
C LYS A 49 -14.69 -9.98 8.79
N ARG A 50 -14.29 -9.29 7.71
CA ARG A 50 -14.99 -8.05 7.29
C ARG A 50 -16.39 -8.33 6.74
N LEU A 51 -16.55 -9.40 5.96
CA LEU A 51 -17.86 -9.83 5.46
C LEU A 51 -18.80 -10.25 6.61
N GLU A 52 -18.29 -11.07 7.55
CA GLU A 52 -19.04 -11.47 8.75
C GLU A 52 -19.47 -10.27 9.58
N ALA A 53 -18.61 -9.27 9.76
CA ALA A 53 -18.91 -8.06 10.51
C ALA A 53 -20.07 -7.22 9.92
N VAL A 54 -20.37 -7.40 8.63
CA VAL A 54 -21.49 -6.76 7.93
C VAL A 54 -22.63 -7.76 7.62
N GLY A 55 -22.60 -8.96 8.19
CA GLY A 55 -23.66 -9.97 8.07
C GLY A 55 -23.66 -10.75 6.74
N ILE A 56 -22.55 -10.79 6.03
CA ILE A 56 -22.40 -11.52 4.76
C ILE A 56 -21.62 -12.82 5.00
N GLU A 57 -22.06 -13.91 4.39
CA GLU A 57 -21.35 -15.18 4.41
C GLU A 57 -19.93 -15.04 3.83
N PRO A 58 -18.87 -15.52 4.55
CA PRO A 58 -17.49 -15.35 4.14
C PRO A 58 -17.04 -16.40 3.11
N SER A 59 -17.77 -16.57 2.03
CA SER A 59 -17.43 -17.50 0.94
C SER A 59 -16.43 -16.86 -0.06
N GLU A 60 -15.73 -17.70 -0.81
CA GLU A 60 -14.86 -17.23 -1.91
C GLU A 60 -15.66 -16.39 -2.92
N GLU A 61 -16.87 -16.84 -3.28
CA GLU A 61 -17.72 -16.14 -4.23
C GLU A 61 -18.17 -14.76 -3.71
N ASN A 62 -18.45 -14.60 -2.43
CA ASN A 62 -18.78 -13.29 -1.86
C ASN A 62 -17.56 -12.39 -1.77
N ARG A 63 -16.36 -12.92 -1.48
CA ARG A 63 -15.12 -12.16 -1.58
C ARG A 63 -14.88 -11.68 -3.02
N ARG A 64 -15.06 -12.56 -4.01
CA ARG A 64 -14.96 -12.20 -5.44
C ARG A 64 -15.97 -11.13 -5.83
N LYS A 65 -17.25 -11.36 -5.57
CA LYS A 65 -18.34 -10.44 -5.92
C LYS A 65 -18.14 -9.02 -5.37
N TYR A 66 -17.72 -8.92 -4.13
CA TYR A 66 -17.43 -7.62 -3.53
C TYR A 66 -16.29 -6.90 -4.25
N ARG A 67 -15.19 -7.59 -4.51
CA ARG A 67 -14.03 -7.02 -5.22
C ARG A 67 -14.37 -6.65 -6.66
N VAL A 68 -15.07 -7.53 -7.38
CA VAL A 68 -15.57 -7.26 -8.73
C VAL A 68 -16.48 -6.02 -8.74
N ASN A 69 -17.35 -5.87 -7.74
CA ASN A 69 -18.19 -4.67 -7.62
C ASN A 69 -17.35 -3.39 -7.55
N LEU A 70 -16.28 -3.36 -6.75
CA LEU A 70 -15.38 -2.20 -6.69
C LEU A 70 -14.67 -1.96 -8.02
N PHE A 71 -14.13 -3.01 -8.63
CA PHE A 71 -13.36 -2.92 -9.88
C PHE A 71 -14.22 -2.61 -11.11
N SER A 72 -15.54 -2.74 -10.97
CA SER A 72 -16.53 -2.36 -12.00
C SER A 72 -16.95 -0.90 -11.91
N SER A 73 -16.51 -0.15 -10.89
CA SER A 73 -16.82 1.28 -10.74
C SER A 73 -16.34 2.07 -11.95
N GLU A 74 -17.20 2.94 -12.48
CA GLU A 74 -16.85 3.77 -13.65
C GLU A 74 -15.88 4.89 -13.28
N ASN A 75 -14.87 5.10 -14.11
CA ASN A 75 -13.91 6.19 -14.00
C ASN A 75 -13.03 6.18 -12.73
N TYR A 76 -12.96 5.08 -11.99
CA TYR A 76 -12.09 5.03 -10.79
C TYR A 76 -10.60 5.15 -11.14
N GLU A 77 -10.22 4.86 -12.38
CA GLU A 77 -8.89 5.09 -12.93
C GLU A 77 -8.45 6.57 -12.94
N LYS A 78 -9.37 7.51 -12.75
CA LYS A 78 -9.03 8.94 -12.61
C LYS A 78 -8.30 9.23 -11.30
N ALA A 79 -8.61 8.49 -10.24
CA ALA A 79 -8.02 8.64 -8.91
C ALA A 79 -7.09 7.47 -8.52
N ILE A 80 -7.25 6.29 -9.16
CA ILE A 80 -6.52 5.07 -8.84
C ILE A 80 -5.57 4.70 -9.99
N SER A 81 -4.29 4.59 -9.68
CA SER A 81 -3.23 4.21 -10.62
C SER A 81 -2.92 2.71 -10.56
N GLY A 82 -3.14 2.09 -9.42
CA GLY A 82 -2.84 0.68 -9.19
C GLY A 82 -3.74 0.07 -8.11
N VAL A 83 -3.87 -1.25 -8.15
CA VAL A 83 -4.64 -2.02 -7.16
C VAL A 83 -3.77 -3.16 -6.65
N ILE A 84 -3.58 -3.22 -5.33
CA ILE A 84 -2.91 -4.37 -4.70
C ILE A 84 -3.95 -5.48 -4.54
N LEU A 85 -3.69 -6.62 -5.14
CA LEU A 85 -4.53 -7.82 -5.07
C LEU A 85 -3.98 -8.83 -4.07
N TYR A 86 -4.83 -9.76 -3.65
CA TYR A 86 -4.45 -10.98 -2.95
C TYR A 86 -4.34 -12.15 -3.94
N ASP A 87 -3.61 -13.21 -3.60
CA ASP A 87 -3.38 -14.37 -4.49
C ASP A 87 -4.67 -14.99 -5.02
N GLU A 88 -5.70 -15.15 -4.18
CA GLU A 88 -7.02 -15.62 -4.64
C GLU A 88 -7.59 -14.71 -5.74
N THR A 89 -7.51 -13.40 -5.55
CA THR A 89 -8.16 -12.42 -6.42
C THR A 89 -7.47 -12.25 -7.77
N ILE A 90 -6.14 -12.30 -7.81
CA ILE A 90 -5.40 -12.16 -9.08
C ILE A 90 -5.70 -13.31 -10.05
N ARG A 91 -6.14 -14.46 -9.53
CA ARG A 91 -6.51 -15.66 -10.30
C ARG A 91 -7.98 -15.66 -10.76
N GLN A 92 -8.79 -14.73 -10.24
CA GLN A 92 -10.23 -14.67 -10.50
C GLN A 92 -10.58 -13.83 -11.74
N LYS A 93 -11.85 -13.89 -12.09
CA LYS A 93 -12.40 -13.21 -13.27
C LYS A 93 -13.53 -12.25 -12.87
N MET A 94 -13.72 -11.24 -13.69
CA MET A 94 -14.89 -10.39 -13.73
C MET A 94 -16.13 -11.19 -14.13
N ASP A 95 -17.33 -10.62 -13.99
CA ASP A 95 -18.59 -11.31 -14.33
C ASP A 95 -18.76 -11.58 -15.83
N ASP A 96 -18.06 -10.83 -16.68
CA ASP A 96 -18.01 -11.05 -18.14
C ASP A 96 -16.99 -12.12 -18.58
N GLY A 97 -16.28 -12.73 -17.62
CA GLY A 97 -15.26 -13.75 -17.87
C GLY A 97 -13.86 -13.22 -18.15
N THR A 98 -13.65 -11.90 -18.22
CA THR A 98 -12.34 -11.27 -18.34
C THR A 98 -11.53 -11.48 -17.06
N HIS A 99 -10.23 -11.77 -17.18
CA HIS A 99 -9.37 -11.79 -15.99
C HIS A 99 -9.35 -10.42 -15.29
N ILE A 100 -9.36 -10.42 -13.95
CA ILE A 100 -9.35 -9.17 -13.15
C ILE A 100 -8.16 -8.29 -13.53
N THR A 101 -6.97 -8.86 -13.69
CA THR A 101 -5.78 -8.13 -14.12
C THR A 101 -5.94 -7.50 -15.50
N GLN A 102 -6.50 -8.22 -16.46
CA GLN A 102 -6.74 -7.70 -17.81
C GLN A 102 -7.76 -6.56 -17.80
N SER A 103 -8.82 -6.67 -17.00
CA SER A 103 -9.81 -5.58 -16.82
C SER A 103 -9.15 -4.29 -16.31
N MET A 104 -8.20 -4.40 -15.37
CA MET A 104 -7.43 -3.25 -14.86
C MET A 104 -6.51 -2.67 -15.93
N ILE A 105 -5.75 -3.52 -16.62
CA ILE A 105 -4.82 -3.11 -17.70
C ILE A 105 -5.57 -2.35 -18.80
N ASN A 106 -6.74 -2.82 -19.19
CA ASN A 106 -7.58 -2.17 -20.22
C ASN A 106 -8.02 -0.75 -19.80
N ARG A 107 -8.02 -0.44 -18.51
CA ARG A 107 -8.32 0.88 -17.94
C ARG A 107 -7.06 1.71 -17.64
N GLY A 108 -5.86 1.20 -17.94
CA GLY A 108 -4.60 1.86 -17.62
C GLY A 108 -4.24 1.83 -16.14
N ILE A 109 -4.76 0.86 -15.39
CA ILE A 109 -4.46 0.62 -13.97
C ILE A 109 -3.46 -0.53 -13.87
N TYR A 110 -2.43 -0.35 -13.06
CA TYR A 110 -1.45 -1.38 -12.78
C TYR A 110 -2.01 -2.41 -11.77
N PRO A 111 -2.08 -3.71 -12.13
CA PRO A 111 -2.30 -4.74 -11.12
C PRO A 111 -1.06 -4.89 -10.24
N GLY A 112 -1.27 -5.03 -8.95
CA GLY A 112 -0.24 -5.33 -7.97
C GLY A 112 -0.62 -6.53 -7.12
N ILE A 113 0.31 -7.03 -6.31
CA ILE A 113 0.13 -8.25 -5.55
C ILE A 113 0.78 -8.18 -4.18
N LYS A 114 0.06 -8.59 -3.14
CA LYS A 114 0.63 -8.87 -1.82
C LYS A 114 1.38 -10.19 -1.88
N VAL A 115 2.68 -10.15 -1.56
CA VAL A 115 3.56 -11.32 -1.66
C VAL A 115 4.06 -11.85 -0.31
N ASP A 116 3.93 -11.09 0.78
CA ASP A 116 4.17 -11.64 2.11
C ASP A 116 3.12 -12.70 2.47
N THR A 117 3.50 -13.68 3.27
CA THR A 117 2.63 -14.78 3.71
C THR A 117 2.04 -14.55 5.10
N GLY A 118 2.23 -13.36 5.66
CA GLY A 118 1.77 -12.98 6.99
C GLY A 118 2.89 -12.94 8.01
N THR A 119 2.53 -12.80 9.27
CA THR A 119 3.49 -12.64 10.37
C THR A 119 3.48 -13.83 11.30
N ILE A 120 4.64 -14.15 11.87
CA ILE A 120 4.82 -15.12 12.96
C ILE A 120 5.36 -14.42 14.19
N ASP A 121 5.26 -15.07 15.34
CA ASP A 121 5.88 -14.58 16.57
C ASP A 121 7.40 -14.61 16.43
N PHE A 122 8.07 -13.56 16.90
CA PHE A 122 9.54 -13.48 16.86
C PHE A 122 10.12 -14.22 18.07
N GLU A 123 10.78 -15.32 17.80
CA GLU A 123 11.32 -16.19 18.86
C GLU A 123 12.28 -15.40 19.79
N GLY A 124 12.05 -15.51 21.10
CA GLY A 124 12.83 -14.78 22.12
C GLY A 124 12.43 -13.32 22.32
N HIS A 125 11.41 -12.81 21.63
CA HIS A 125 10.95 -11.41 21.70
C HIS A 125 9.43 -11.39 21.88
N GLU A 126 8.97 -11.50 23.12
CA GLU A 126 7.56 -11.60 23.46
C GLU A 126 6.73 -10.43 22.92
N GLY A 127 5.67 -10.73 22.16
CA GLY A 127 4.76 -9.76 21.58
C GLY A 127 5.31 -8.99 20.38
N GLU A 128 6.48 -9.39 19.86
CA GLU A 128 7.00 -8.88 18.59
C GLU A 128 6.81 -9.91 17.48
N ARG A 129 6.75 -9.45 16.24
CA ARG A 129 6.49 -10.30 15.07
C ARG A 129 7.44 -10.00 13.93
N ILE A 130 7.72 -11.03 13.15
CA ILE A 130 8.44 -10.93 11.88
C ILE A 130 7.54 -11.39 10.74
N THR A 131 7.78 -10.86 9.56
CA THR A 131 6.98 -11.18 8.36
C THR A 131 7.68 -12.24 7.53
N GLU A 132 6.94 -13.25 7.12
CA GLU A 132 7.42 -14.36 6.28
C GLU A 132 7.01 -14.22 4.83
N GLY A 133 7.63 -15.05 3.96
CA GLY A 133 7.26 -15.16 2.54
C GLY A 133 8.45 -15.06 1.57
N LEU A 134 9.70 -15.07 2.07
CA LEU A 134 10.89 -15.05 1.20
C LEU A 134 11.13 -16.38 0.48
N ASP A 135 10.73 -17.49 1.10
CA ASP A 135 10.88 -18.83 0.50
C ASP A 135 10.01 -18.94 -0.77
N GLY A 136 10.63 -19.32 -1.89
CA GLY A 136 9.98 -19.42 -3.19
C GLY A 136 9.42 -18.09 -3.72
N LEU A 137 9.88 -16.94 -3.19
CA LEU A 137 9.35 -15.62 -3.58
C LEU A 137 9.66 -15.31 -5.04
N LYS A 138 10.84 -15.66 -5.54
CA LYS A 138 11.24 -15.38 -6.93
C LYS A 138 10.29 -16.05 -7.93
N GLU A 139 10.03 -17.33 -7.73
CA GLU A 139 9.12 -18.11 -8.57
C GLU A 139 7.69 -17.53 -8.53
N ARG A 140 7.19 -17.17 -7.34
CA ARG A 140 5.88 -16.53 -7.20
C ARG A 140 5.82 -15.16 -7.88
N CYS A 141 6.87 -14.34 -7.77
CA CYS A 141 6.94 -13.05 -8.44
C CYS A 141 6.94 -13.19 -9.96
N GLN A 142 7.63 -14.20 -10.51
CA GLN A 142 7.61 -14.50 -11.95
C GLN A 142 6.20 -14.90 -12.40
N GLU A 143 5.54 -15.81 -11.69
CA GLU A 143 4.15 -16.20 -11.97
C GLU A 143 3.21 -14.99 -11.96
N TYR A 144 3.29 -14.13 -10.94
CA TYR A 144 2.45 -12.94 -10.84
C TYR A 144 2.72 -11.92 -11.95
N PHE A 145 3.98 -11.77 -12.34
CA PHE A 145 4.34 -10.91 -13.47
C PHE A 145 3.70 -11.42 -14.77
N GLU A 146 3.72 -12.72 -15.03
CA GLU A 146 3.05 -13.36 -16.17
C GLU A 146 1.52 -13.18 -16.12
N MET A 147 0.92 -13.15 -14.93
CA MET A 147 -0.50 -12.85 -14.73
C MET A 147 -0.85 -11.37 -14.93
N GLY A 148 0.12 -10.51 -15.16
CA GLY A 148 -0.08 -9.09 -15.43
C GLY A 148 0.27 -8.15 -14.28
N ALA A 149 0.72 -8.64 -13.12
CA ALA A 149 1.21 -7.77 -12.05
C ALA A 149 2.42 -6.96 -12.50
N ARG A 150 2.51 -5.72 -12.01
CA ARG A 150 3.63 -4.80 -12.28
C ARG A 150 4.24 -4.21 -11.03
N PHE A 151 3.62 -4.43 -9.89
CA PHE A 151 4.17 -4.07 -8.60
C PHE A 151 3.76 -5.08 -7.54
N ALA A 152 4.51 -5.11 -6.45
CA ALA A 152 4.26 -5.99 -5.32
C ALA A 152 4.21 -5.20 -4.02
N LYS A 153 3.64 -5.77 -2.96
CA LYS A 153 3.64 -5.18 -1.63
C LYS A 153 3.99 -6.23 -0.59
N TRP A 154 4.80 -5.82 0.39
CA TRP A 154 5.17 -6.58 1.57
C TRP A 154 5.04 -5.70 2.81
N ARG A 155 4.30 -6.18 3.81
CA ARG A 155 4.05 -5.48 5.06
C ARG A 155 4.86 -6.09 6.19
N ALA A 156 5.70 -5.28 6.83
CA ALA A 156 6.26 -5.55 8.14
C ALA A 156 5.38 -4.87 9.20
N VAL A 157 5.12 -5.57 10.30
CA VAL A 157 4.25 -5.11 11.40
C VAL A 157 5.11 -4.89 12.64
N ILE A 158 5.24 -3.63 13.05
CA ILE A 158 6.07 -3.21 14.18
C ILE A 158 5.17 -2.78 15.34
N PHE A 159 5.13 -3.58 16.39
CA PHE A 159 4.45 -3.23 17.64
C PHE A 159 5.23 -2.16 18.38
N ILE A 160 4.53 -1.24 19.04
CA ILE A 160 5.11 -0.10 19.74
C ILE A 160 4.51 0.04 21.14
N ASP A 161 5.38 0.16 22.12
CA ASP A 161 5.08 0.58 23.48
C ASP A 161 6.32 1.26 24.10
N ASN A 162 6.45 1.31 25.41
CA ASN A 162 7.60 1.94 26.08
C ASN A 162 8.92 1.15 25.88
N GLU A 163 8.84 -0.15 25.64
CA GLU A 163 9.99 -1.05 25.50
C GLU A 163 10.14 -1.61 24.08
N LYS A 164 9.04 -1.68 23.33
CA LYS A 164 9.00 -2.18 21.95
C LYS A 164 9.01 -1.04 20.95
N PRO A 165 9.53 -1.29 19.74
CA PRO A 165 10.15 -2.51 19.26
C PRO A 165 11.59 -2.67 19.76
N SER A 166 12.08 -3.92 19.82
CA SER A 166 13.50 -4.21 19.99
C SER A 166 14.27 -3.90 18.70
N ASP A 167 15.57 -3.63 18.85
CA ASP A 167 16.47 -3.43 17.71
C ASP A 167 16.52 -4.68 16.82
N SER A 168 16.46 -5.86 17.43
CA SER A 168 16.43 -7.14 16.70
C SER A 168 15.20 -7.27 15.80
N CYS A 169 14.02 -6.90 16.30
CA CYS A 169 12.78 -6.93 15.53
C CYS A 169 12.82 -5.94 14.36
N ILE A 170 13.31 -4.73 14.57
CA ILE A 170 13.47 -3.72 13.51
C ILE A 170 14.43 -4.25 12.43
N ASN A 171 15.60 -4.77 12.84
CA ASN A 171 16.61 -5.27 11.90
C ASN A 171 16.10 -6.46 11.07
N GLU A 172 15.45 -7.45 11.68
CA GLU A 172 14.96 -8.63 10.99
C GLU A 172 13.88 -8.27 9.94
N ASN A 173 12.93 -7.41 10.32
CA ASN A 173 11.92 -6.93 9.38
C ASN A 173 12.52 -6.05 8.27
N ALA A 174 13.51 -5.21 8.57
CA ALA A 174 14.19 -4.38 7.57
C ALA A 174 14.97 -5.23 6.55
N GLN A 175 15.67 -6.28 7.01
CA GLN A 175 16.37 -7.22 6.13
C GLN A 175 15.39 -7.97 5.21
N SER A 176 14.26 -8.40 5.75
CA SER A 176 13.22 -9.09 4.96
C SER A 176 12.63 -8.16 3.90
N LEU A 177 12.33 -6.90 4.26
CA LEU A 177 11.85 -5.88 3.31
C LEU A 177 12.86 -5.61 2.18
N ALA A 178 14.14 -5.49 2.50
CA ALA A 178 15.18 -5.23 1.52
C ALA A 178 15.40 -6.41 0.56
N LYS A 179 15.44 -7.64 1.09
CA LYS A 179 15.54 -8.87 0.28
C LYS A 179 14.34 -9.04 -0.64
N TYR A 180 13.13 -8.85 -0.10
CA TYR A 180 11.90 -8.86 -0.87
C TYR A 180 11.95 -7.84 -2.01
N ALA A 181 12.35 -6.60 -1.72
CA ALA A 181 12.39 -5.53 -2.70
C ALA A 181 13.35 -5.88 -3.86
N ARG A 182 14.54 -6.37 -3.56
CA ARG A 182 15.51 -6.81 -4.56
C ARG A 182 14.97 -7.94 -5.46
N ILE A 183 14.38 -8.97 -4.85
CA ILE A 183 13.80 -10.10 -5.60
C ILE A 183 12.68 -9.62 -6.53
N CYS A 184 11.80 -8.73 -6.07
CA CYS A 184 10.74 -8.19 -6.90
C CYS A 184 11.29 -7.43 -8.11
N GLN A 185 12.31 -6.59 -7.92
CA GLN A 185 12.92 -5.82 -9.00
C GLN A 185 13.58 -6.74 -10.04
N GLU A 186 14.23 -7.81 -9.63
CA GLU A 186 14.78 -8.83 -10.54
C GLU A 186 13.69 -9.53 -11.37
N CYS A 187 12.45 -9.57 -10.88
CA CYS A 187 11.28 -10.11 -11.59
C CYS A 187 10.49 -9.04 -12.37
N GLY A 188 10.96 -7.78 -12.42
CA GLY A 188 10.28 -6.69 -13.12
C GLY A 188 9.10 -6.09 -12.37
N LEU A 189 8.97 -6.34 -11.06
CA LEU A 189 7.93 -5.78 -10.20
C LEU A 189 8.47 -4.62 -9.36
N VAL A 190 7.77 -3.49 -9.34
CA VAL A 190 8.06 -2.39 -8.42
C VAL A 190 7.69 -2.80 -7.00
N PRO A 191 8.63 -2.86 -6.03
CA PRO A 191 8.28 -3.17 -4.66
C PRO A 191 7.71 -1.95 -3.94
N ILE A 192 6.55 -2.13 -3.30
CA ILE A 192 6.07 -1.24 -2.25
C ILE A 192 6.54 -1.84 -0.92
N ILE A 193 7.46 -1.15 -0.25
CA ILE A 193 7.95 -1.55 1.07
C ILE A 193 7.07 -0.90 2.15
N GLU A 194 6.46 -1.73 3.03
CA GLU A 194 5.50 -1.26 4.04
C GLU A 194 6.00 -1.58 5.47
N PRO A 195 6.94 -0.78 6.01
CA PRO A 195 7.40 -0.91 7.39
C PRO A 195 6.43 -0.19 8.33
N GLU A 196 5.30 -0.81 8.67
CA GLU A 196 4.24 -0.20 9.45
C GLU A 196 4.51 -0.27 10.96
N VAL A 197 4.69 0.88 11.58
CA VAL A 197 4.58 1.03 13.04
C VAL A 197 3.11 1.15 13.39
N LEU A 198 2.61 0.23 14.22
CA LEU A 198 1.20 0.14 14.55
C LEU A 198 0.74 1.33 15.39
N MET A 199 -0.51 1.72 15.20
CA MET A 199 -1.17 2.72 16.01
C MET A 199 -1.82 2.14 17.28
N ASP A 200 -1.83 0.81 17.40
CA ASP A 200 -2.45 0.14 18.55
C ASP A 200 -1.60 0.40 19.81
N GLY A 201 -2.21 0.99 20.83
CA GLY A 201 -1.52 1.28 22.09
C GLY A 201 -1.78 2.67 22.64
N THR A 202 -1.03 3.00 23.69
CA THR A 202 -1.12 4.26 24.45
C THR A 202 0.07 5.21 24.21
N HIS A 203 0.92 4.91 23.22
CA HIS A 203 2.11 5.70 22.92
C HIS A 203 1.76 7.12 22.45
N SER A 204 2.68 8.07 22.73
CA SER A 204 2.55 9.44 22.24
C SER A 204 2.98 9.56 20.77
N ALA A 205 2.64 10.67 20.14
CA ALA A 205 3.09 10.98 18.78
C ALA A 205 4.62 11.11 18.70
N GLU A 206 5.27 11.63 19.75
CA GLU A 206 6.72 11.72 19.84
C GLU A 206 7.37 10.33 19.86
N ARG A 207 6.78 9.37 20.60
CA ARG A 207 7.26 7.99 20.60
C ARG A 207 7.04 7.34 19.22
N CYS A 208 5.92 7.60 18.58
CA CYS A 208 5.66 7.16 17.20
C CYS A 208 6.72 7.73 16.23
N LEU A 209 7.05 9.01 16.36
CA LEU A 209 8.08 9.68 15.54
C LEU A 209 9.45 9.02 15.74
N GLU A 210 9.87 8.81 17.00
CA GLU A 210 11.15 8.18 17.33
C GLU A 210 11.27 6.78 16.70
N VAL A 211 10.27 5.94 16.93
CA VAL A 211 10.27 4.55 16.43
C VAL A 211 10.19 4.51 14.91
N THR A 212 9.31 5.30 14.30
CA THR A 212 9.17 5.34 12.84
C THR A 212 10.45 5.82 12.18
N SER A 213 11.11 6.85 12.74
CA SER A 213 12.41 7.33 12.24
C SER A 213 13.46 6.22 12.25
N LYS A 214 13.56 5.48 13.35
CA LYS A 214 14.50 4.35 13.45
C LYS A 214 14.18 3.23 12.46
N VAL A 215 12.91 2.86 12.34
CA VAL A 215 12.46 1.82 11.41
C VAL A 215 12.78 2.20 9.96
N LEU A 216 12.50 3.44 9.56
CA LEU A 216 12.77 3.91 8.19
C LEU A 216 14.28 3.97 7.92
N ALA A 217 15.07 4.54 8.82
CA ALA A 217 16.53 4.61 8.67
C ALA A 217 17.15 3.21 8.52
N THR A 218 16.72 2.25 9.35
CA THR A 218 17.21 0.87 9.28
C THR A 218 16.76 0.18 7.99
N THR A 219 15.52 0.39 7.56
CA THR A 219 14.99 -0.20 6.33
C THR A 219 15.77 0.28 5.10
N PHE A 220 16.04 1.57 4.97
CA PHE A 220 16.80 2.08 3.83
C PHE A 220 18.29 1.72 3.88
N ALA A 221 18.89 1.61 5.07
CA ALA A 221 20.24 1.07 5.21
C ALA A 221 20.32 -0.40 4.74
N GLU A 222 19.32 -1.22 5.02
CA GLU A 222 19.24 -2.59 4.50
C GLU A 222 18.95 -2.62 2.97
N CYS A 223 18.15 -1.68 2.46
CA CYS A 223 17.94 -1.54 1.02
C CYS A 223 19.26 -1.24 0.28
N GLU A 224 20.10 -0.36 0.83
CA GLU A 224 21.42 -0.07 0.27
C GLU A 224 22.33 -1.31 0.25
N LYS A 225 22.42 -2.04 1.38
CA LYS A 225 23.19 -3.29 1.47
C LYS A 225 22.76 -4.38 0.49
N ASN A 226 21.46 -4.42 0.16
CA ASN A 226 20.88 -5.38 -0.77
C ASN A 226 20.82 -4.82 -2.21
N GLU A 227 21.48 -3.69 -2.49
CA GLU A 227 21.52 -3.05 -3.81
C GLU A 227 20.13 -2.84 -4.44
N VAL A 228 19.15 -2.44 -3.62
CA VAL A 228 17.80 -2.11 -4.09
C VAL A 228 17.86 -0.84 -4.94
N TYR A 229 17.28 -0.86 -6.13
CA TYR A 229 17.21 0.29 -7.03
C TYR A 229 16.13 1.26 -6.55
N LEU A 230 16.50 2.29 -5.80
CA LEU A 230 15.56 3.20 -5.13
C LEU A 230 14.61 3.96 -6.06
N PRO A 231 15.00 4.40 -7.31
CA PRO A 231 14.04 5.01 -8.23
C PRO A 231 12.92 4.07 -8.70
N GLY A 232 13.06 2.77 -8.49
CA GLY A 232 12.06 1.74 -8.75
C GLY A 232 11.38 1.20 -7.49
N VAL A 233 11.27 1.99 -6.41
CA VAL A 233 10.63 1.61 -5.13
C VAL A 233 9.55 2.62 -4.76
N LEU A 234 8.49 2.18 -4.10
CA LEU A 234 7.59 3.06 -3.35
C LEU A 234 7.62 2.70 -1.86
N LEU A 235 7.57 3.73 -1.01
CA LEU A 235 7.45 3.55 0.44
C LEU A 235 5.98 3.66 0.86
N LYS A 236 5.52 2.72 1.69
CA LYS A 236 4.19 2.76 2.32
C LYS A 236 4.32 2.81 3.84
N PRO A 237 4.51 4.01 4.41
CA PRO A 237 4.66 4.18 5.85
C PRO A 237 3.32 4.49 6.52
N ASN A 238 3.30 4.34 7.86
CA ASN A 238 2.32 5.00 8.71
C ASN A 238 2.56 6.52 8.75
N MET A 239 1.55 7.28 9.12
CA MET A 239 1.69 8.67 9.54
C MET A 239 2.09 8.73 11.03
N ILE A 240 2.64 9.85 11.47
CA ILE A 240 3.00 10.04 12.88
C ILE A 240 1.76 10.48 13.65
N ILE A 241 1.21 9.57 14.43
CA ILE A 241 -0.01 9.76 15.23
C ILE A 241 0.17 9.21 16.64
N SER A 242 -0.61 9.71 17.59
CA SER A 242 -0.72 9.07 18.91
C SER A 242 -1.43 7.73 18.82
N GLY A 243 -1.08 6.79 19.69
CA GLY A 243 -1.75 5.50 19.78
C GLY A 243 -3.28 5.63 19.93
N ASN A 244 -4.03 4.66 19.42
CA ASN A 244 -5.50 4.71 19.42
C ASN A 244 -6.12 4.75 20.83
N MET A 245 -5.42 4.24 21.85
CA MET A 245 -5.81 4.25 23.26
C MET A 245 -5.17 5.39 24.06
N ASN A 246 -4.46 6.31 23.42
CA ASN A 246 -3.93 7.51 24.07
C ASN A 246 -5.02 8.61 24.00
N ASP A 247 -5.33 9.21 25.14
CA ASP A 247 -6.34 10.31 25.20
C ASP A 247 -5.77 11.62 24.65
N ASP A 248 -4.44 11.76 24.64
CA ASP A 248 -3.75 12.98 24.19
C ASP A 248 -3.50 12.89 22.68
N LYS A 249 -4.47 13.34 21.89
CA LYS A 249 -4.39 13.35 20.44
C LYS A 249 -3.81 14.68 19.94
N ILE A 250 -2.83 14.59 19.06
CA ILE A 250 -2.28 15.76 18.36
C ILE A 250 -3.22 16.21 17.23
N SER A 251 -3.15 17.49 16.88
CA SER A 251 -3.97 18.06 15.79
C SER A 251 -3.57 17.51 14.41
N ARG A 252 -4.50 17.57 13.45
CA ARG A 252 -4.25 17.19 12.04
C ARG A 252 -3.01 17.89 11.47
N LYS A 253 -2.79 19.16 11.83
CA LYS A 253 -1.61 19.93 11.42
C LYS A 253 -0.33 19.34 11.98
N GLN A 254 -0.30 19.01 13.26
CA GLN A 254 0.87 18.39 13.91
C GLN A 254 1.16 17.00 13.33
N VAL A 255 0.14 16.18 13.02
CA VAL A 255 0.32 14.90 12.31
C VAL A 255 1.06 15.13 10.99
N ALA A 256 0.61 16.09 10.19
CA ALA A 256 1.21 16.38 8.88
C ALA A 256 2.66 16.88 9.03
N GLU A 257 2.92 17.82 9.93
CA GLU A 257 4.24 18.40 10.16
C GLU A 257 5.24 17.35 10.67
N MET A 258 4.86 16.55 11.68
CA MET A 258 5.71 15.49 12.23
C MET A 258 5.97 14.37 11.21
N THR A 259 4.96 14.01 10.41
CA THR A 259 5.11 13.00 9.36
C THR A 259 6.08 13.46 8.28
N VAL A 260 5.91 14.67 7.73
CA VAL A 260 6.84 15.19 6.71
C VAL A 260 8.26 15.36 7.27
N LYS A 261 8.40 15.80 8.53
CA LYS A 261 9.69 15.85 9.19
C LYS A 261 10.37 14.48 9.27
N CYS A 262 9.64 13.48 9.76
CA CYS A 262 10.13 12.09 9.87
C CYS A 262 10.65 11.58 8.52
N LEU A 263 9.85 11.76 7.47
CA LEU A 263 10.21 11.33 6.12
C LEU A 263 11.44 12.08 5.59
N SER A 264 11.50 13.41 5.79
CA SER A 264 12.61 14.25 5.29
C SER A 264 13.95 13.90 5.90
N GLU A 265 13.94 13.38 7.13
CA GLU A 265 15.14 12.97 7.85
C GLU A 265 15.59 11.54 7.52
N ASN A 266 14.69 10.67 7.00
CA ASN A 266 14.95 9.23 6.94
C ASN A 266 14.72 8.58 5.58
N VAL A 267 14.13 9.28 4.60
CA VAL A 267 13.81 8.69 3.28
C VAL A 267 14.72 9.27 2.19
N PRO A 268 15.44 8.43 1.44
CA PRO A 268 16.28 8.88 0.34
C PRO A 268 15.50 9.65 -0.74
N SER A 269 16.16 10.63 -1.34
CA SER A 269 15.59 11.50 -2.36
C SER A 269 15.25 10.80 -3.68
N GLU A 270 15.88 9.65 -3.91
CA GLU A 270 15.72 8.84 -5.11
C GLU A 270 14.39 8.07 -5.18
N VAL A 271 13.74 7.88 -4.03
CA VAL A 271 12.41 7.23 -3.97
C VAL A 271 11.38 8.12 -4.66
N PRO A 272 10.63 7.64 -5.67
CA PRO A 272 9.71 8.51 -6.43
C PRO A 272 8.50 8.97 -5.62
N GLY A 273 8.03 8.16 -4.68
CA GLY A 273 6.81 8.47 -3.97
C GLY A 273 6.57 7.71 -2.67
N ILE A 274 5.74 8.34 -1.86
CA ILE A 274 5.25 7.86 -0.57
C ILE A 274 3.75 7.58 -0.73
N VAL A 275 3.34 6.35 -0.50
CA VAL A 275 1.93 5.92 -0.57
C VAL A 275 1.45 5.53 0.83
N PHE A 276 0.98 6.49 1.62
CA PHE A 276 0.61 6.27 3.02
C PHE A 276 -0.43 5.17 3.20
N LEU A 277 -0.29 4.40 4.29
CA LEU A 277 -1.39 3.59 4.81
C LEU A 277 -2.35 4.46 5.65
N SER A 278 -3.58 4.01 5.84
CA SER A 278 -4.57 4.73 6.66
C SER A 278 -4.61 4.29 8.13
N GLY A 279 -4.01 3.17 8.46
CA GLY A 279 -3.67 2.68 9.81
C GLY A 279 -4.65 3.02 10.92
N GLY A 280 -5.93 2.64 10.81
CA GLY A 280 -6.95 2.88 11.84
C GLY A 280 -7.41 4.33 12.00
N GLN A 281 -6.93 5.25 11.18
CA GLN A 281 -7.49 6.60 11.07
C GLN A 281 -8.91 6.52 10.47
N SER A 282 -9.76 7.51 10.78
CA SER A 282 -11.02 7.66 10.05
C SER A 282 -10.74 7.97 8.57
N ASP A 283 -11.71 7.69 7.70
CA ASP A 283 -11.59 7.97 6.26
C ASP A 283 -11.30 9.46 6.03
N GLU A 284 -11.96 10.32 6.79
CA GLU A 284 -11.78 11.77 6.74
C GLU A 284 -10.40 12.21 7.25
N ASP A 285 -9.94 11.68 8.41
CA ASP A 285 -8.63 12.04 8.94
C ASP A 285 -7.49 11.62 8.02
N ALA A 286 -7.56 10.42 7.44
CA ALA A 286 -6.56 9.97 6.47
C ALA A 286 -6.49 10.90 5.25
N THR A 287 -7.65 11.35 4.75
CA THR A 287 -7.74 12.33 3.65
C THR A 287 -7.23 13.71 4.07
N ALA A 288 -7.63 14.18 5.27
CA ALA A 288 -7.24 15.49 5.78
C ALA A 288 -5.72 15.60 6.01
N HIS A 289 -5.11 14.57 6.60
CA HIS A 289 -3.66 14.54 6.82
C HIS A 289 -2.90 14.58 5.49
N LEU A 290 -3.30 13.75 4.52
CA LEU A 290 -2.71 13.77 3.17
C LEU A 290 -2.86 15.15 2.52
N ASN A 291 -4.04 15.77 2.63
CA ASN A 291 -4.32 17.10 2.10
C ASN A 291 -3.42 18.17 2.70
N ILE A 292 -3.26 18.17 4.02
CA ILE A 292 -2.41 19.16 4.71
C ILE A 292 -0.96 18.98 4.28
N MET A 293 -0.45 17.76 4.22
CA MET A 293 0.93 17.50 3.77
C MET A 293 1.17 17.98 2.33
N ASN A 294 0.20 17.80 1.43
CA ASN A 294 0.30 18.29 0.04
C ASN A 294 0.13 19.82 -0.09
N ARG A 295 -0.47 20.48 0.92
CA ARG A 295 -0.54 21.97 0.99
C ARG A 295 0.73 22.61 1.53
N MET A 296 1.57 21.86 2.23
CA MET A 296 2.82 22.40 2.77
C MET A 296 3.76 22.79 1.62
N ASP A 297 4.59 23.80 1.86
CA ASP A 297 5.65 24.17 0.91
C ASP A 297 6.49 22.91 0.59
N LYS A 298 6.54 22.53 -0.68
CA LYS A 298 7.27 21.35 -1.14
C LYS A 298 8.77 21.47 -0.84
N LYS A 299 9.19 20.92 0.27
CA LYS A 299 10.61 20.79 0.65
C LYS A 299 11.11 19.36 0.53
N HIS A 300 10.30 18.48 -0.06
CA HIS A 300 10.61 17.06 -0.23
C HIS A 300 10.60 16.66 -1.72
N PRO A 301 11.45 15.71 -2.13
CA PRO A 301 11.59 15.34 -3.53
C PRO A 301 10.50 14.37 -4.02
N TRP A 302 9.81 13.67 -3.08
CA TRP A 302 8.84 12.62 -3.41
C TRP A 302 7.44 13.17 -3.67
N GLU A 303 6.64 12.42 -4.42
CA GLU A 303 5.20 12.59 -4.44
C GLU A 303 4.58 12.00 -3.16
N LEU A 304 3.69 12.74 -2.49
CA LEU A 304 2.93 12.26 -1.33
C LEU A 304 1.55 11.79 -1.79
N SER A 305 1.32 10.48 -1.71
CA SER A 305 0.12 9.83 -2.21
C SER A 305 -0.45 8.87 -1.15
N TYR A 306 -1.36 8.01 -1.55
CA TYR A 306 -2.05 7.07 -0.67
C TYR A 306 -2.05 5.65 -1.23
N SER A 307 -2.06 4.68 -0.32
CA SER A 307 -2.40 3.28 -0.60
C SER A 307 -3.35 2.81 0.50
N TYR A 308 -4.62 3.21 0.35
CA TYR A 308 -5.62 2.98 1.38
C TYR A 308 -6.44 1.72 1.09
N GLY A 309 -6.73 0.99 2.17
CA GLY A 309 -7.68 -0.13 2.18
C GLY A 309 -9.01 0.33 2.80
N ARG A 310 -9.10 0.30 4.12
CA ARG A 310 -10.34 0.66 4.85
C ARG A 310 -10.85 2.06 4.53
N ALA A 311 -9.97 3.04 4.45
CA ALA A 311 -10.35 4.42 4.16
C ALA A 311 -10.95 4.64 2.75
N LEU A 312 -10.78 3.68 1.82
CA LEU A 312 -11.47 3.69 0.53
C LEU A 312 -12.68 2.75 0.49
N GLN A 313 -12.74 1.73 1.34
CA GLN A 313 -13.66 0.61 1.18
C GLN A 313 -14.72 0.49 2.28
N ALA A 314 -14.52 1.08 3.47
CA ALA A 314 -15.38 0.80 4.62
C ALA A 314 -16.85 1.15 4.38
N SER A 315 -17.14 2.32 3.82
CA SER A 315 -18.50 2.75 3.48
C SER A 315 -19.06 1.93 2.31
N ALA A 316 -18.24 1.64 1.29
CA ALA A 316 -18.63 0.83 0.15
C ALA A 316 -19.06 -0.58 0.58
N LEU A 317 -18.30 -1.24 1.45
CA LEU A 317 -18.63 -2.58 1.95
C LEU A 317 -19.97 -2.59 2.70
N LYS A 318 -20.26 -1.56 3.51
CA LYS A 318 -21.54 -1.43 4.22
C LYS A 318 -22.73 -1.31 3.26
N GLN A 319 -22.59 -0.55 2.18
CA GLN A 319 -23.65 -0.41 1.17
C GLN A 319 -23.84 -1.69 0.36
N TRP A 320 -22.72 -2.34 -0.03
CA TRP A 320 -22.78 -3.61 -0.73
C TRP A 320 -23.49 -4.69 0.09
N ALA A 321 -23.21 -4.78 1.38
CA ALA A 321 -23.86 -5.72 2.30
C ALA A 321 -25.36 -5.48 2.46
N ARG A 322 -25.83 -4.25 2.21
CA ARG A 322 -27.27 -3.91 2.20
C ARG A 322 -27.97 -4.28 0.86
N GLY A 323 -27.25 -4.91 -0.06
CA GLY A 323 -27.78 -5.28 -1.36
C GLY A 323 -27.85 -4.11 -2.35
N SER A 324 -27.03 -3.09 -2.18
CA SER A 324 -26.94 -1.93 -3.09
C SER A 324 -25.55 -1.82 -3.74
N PRO A 325 -25.27 -2.60 -4.81
CA PRO A 325 -23.99 -2.54 -5.51
C PRO A 325 -23.65 -1.15 -6.05
N GLU A 326 -24.64 -0.43 -6.60
CA GLU A 326 -24.47 0.91 -7.15
C GLU A 326 -24.11 1.91 -6.07
N SER A 327 -24.80 1.88 -4.92
CA SER A 327 -24.46 2.73 -3.77
C SER A 327 -23.05 2.41 -3.23
N SER A 328 -22.65 1.14 -3.26
CA SER A 328 -21.30 0.71 -2.89
C SER A 328 -20.24 1.34 -3.80
N GLN A 329 -20.48 1.33 -5.10
CA GLN A 329 -19.57 1.97 -6.07
C GLN A 329 -19.50 3.49 -5.87
N LEU A 330 -20.64 4.14 -5.62
CA LEU A 330 -20.68 5.58 -5.35
C LEU A 330 -19.88 5.96 -4.09
N GLU A 331 -19.99 5.19 -3.01
CA GLU A 331 -19.21 5.43 -1.79
C GLU A 331 -17.71 5.24 -2.04
N PHE A 332 -17.31 4.21 -2.79
CA PHE A 332 -15.92 4.01 -3.17
C PHE A 332 -15.41 5.18 -4.02
N LEU A 333 -16.16 5.59 -5.04
CA LEU A 333 -15.79 6.71 -5.92
C LEU A 333 -15.71 8.03 -5.16
N LYS A 334 -16.63 8.29 -4.22
CA LYS A 334 -16.56 9.47 -3.34
C LYS A 334 -15.24 9.49 -2.58
N ARG A 335 -14.87 8.39 -1.92
CA ARG A 335 -13.58 8.34 -1.19
C ARG A 335 -12.36 8.48 -2.12
N ALA A 336 -12.41 7.88 -3.30
CA ALA A 336 -11.36 8.02 -4.30
C ALA A 336 -11.21 9.48 -4.77
N GLU A 337 -12.33 10.17 -5.02
CA GLU A 337 -12.34 11.58 -5.39
C GLU A 337 -11.82 12.50 -4.28
N MET A 338 -12.22 12.27 -3.02
CA MET A 338 -11.73 13.06 -1.89
C MET A 338 -10.20 12.94 -1.76
N ASN A 339 -9.66 11.75 -1.91
CA ASN A 339 -8.21 11.53 -1.88
C ASN A 339 -7.51 12.07 -3.14
N HIS A 340 -8.16 12.03 -4.31
CA HIS A 340 -7.68 12.73 -5.52
C HIS A 340 -7.51 14.24 -5.26
N LYS A 341 -8.50 14.90 -4.67
CA LYS A 341 -8.42 16.31 -4.27
C LYS A 341 -7.34 16.56 -3.22
N ALA A 342 -7.20 15.66 -2.24
CA ALA A 342 -6.16 15.75 -1.21
C ALA A 342 -4.73 15.66 -1.80
N ARG A 343 -4.54 14.96 -2.93
CA ARG A 343 -3.27 14.93 -3.67
C ARG A 343 -2.85 16.31 -4.20
N TYR A 344 -3.82 17.19 -4.48
CA TYR A 344 -3.57 18.57 -4.90
C TYR A 344 -3.62 19.57 -3.72
N GLY A 345 -3.94 19.11 -2.50
CA GLY A 345 -4.17 20.00 -1.37
C GLY A 345 -5.50 20.79 -1.49
N GLU A 346 -6.44 20.29 -2.27
CA GLU A 346 -7.71 20.95 -2.62
C GLU A 346 -8.92 20.34 -1.88
N TRP A 347 -8.69 19.34 -1.02
CA TRP A 347 -9.78 18.79 -0.21
C TRP A 347 -10.16 19.76 0.91
N ASP A 348 -11.46 19.85 1.16
CA ASP A 348 -12.06 20.54 2.31
C ASP A 348 -13.15 19.68 2.93
N VAL A 349 -13.40 19.85 4.23
CA VAL A 349 -14.43 19.10 4.96
C VAL A 349 -15.85 19.31 4.42
N GLU A 350 -16.11 20.47 3.81
CA GLU A 350 -17.40 20.74 3.18
C GLU A 350 -17.71 19.82 1.99
N LEU A 351 -16.68 19.24 1.36
CA LEU A 351 -16.83 18.27 0.27
C LEU A 351 -17.29 16.88 0.73
N GLU A 352 -17.29 16.64 2.03
CA GLU A 352 -17.77 15.37 2.61
C GLU A 352 -19.31 15.31 2.74
N ASN A 353 -20.00 16.45 2.60
CA ASN A 353 -21.45 16.58 2.74
C ASN A 353 -22.23 16.24 1.46
#